data_676be8da4dae9035b0663724ee2127d9
#
_entry.id   676be8da4dae9035b0663724ee2127d9
#
_cell.length_a   1.000
_cell.length_b   1.000
_cell.length_c   1.000
_cell.angle_alpha   90.00
_cell.angle_beta   90.00
_cell.angle_gamma   90.00
#
_symmetry.space_group_name_H-M   'P 1'
#
loop_
_entity.id
_entity.type
_entity.pdbx_description
1 polymer ?
#
loop_
_entity_poly.entity_id
_entity_poly.type
_entity_poly.pdbx_seq_one_letter_code
_entity_poly.pdbx_strand_id
1 'polypeptide(L)'
;MRCINCKIMKSLIITVAGMSSRFNRDTKEDVLKCLYYEDTPANSLLSLQVHKAFDLVDEIVVVGGYKYEDLERFIRTEMKDVNHKMKMVYNDHYSDYGSGYSLLKGIEFVSDNVDEITFIEGDLFFDTESVEKIINSKKDVISVNNEPILSNKAVALYFDAQNYPHYIYDTSHSCLEIHEPFTAIYNSGQMWKFMNPSRVREICQFLTPEQEKGTNLEIIQKYFGTYKNSQLDIIRVNLWFNCNTVADYREAIKALELQ
;
A
#
# COMPACT_ATOMS: atom_id res chain seq x y z
N MET A 1 31.75 -8.42 5.94
CA MET A 1 31.41 -9.85 6.05
C MET A 1 30.17 -9.94 6.93
N ARG A 2 28.95 -10.15 6.36
CA ARG A 2 27.76 -10.43 7.17
C ARG A 2 27.88 -11.84 7.74
N CYS A 3 27.57 -12.02 9.02
CA CYS A 3 27.48 -13.34 9.64
C CYS A 3 26.50 -14.23 8.89
N ILE A 4 26.86 -15.51 8.70
CA ILE A 4 26.11 -16.52 7.89
C ILE A 4 24.71 -16.84 8.46
N ASN A 5 24.29 -16.21 9.59
CA ASN A 5 22.97 -16.41 10.25
C ASN A 5 22.30 -15.10 10.67
N CYS A 6 22.49 -14.01 9.94
CA CYS A 6 21.73 -12.79 10.28
C CYS A 6 20.28 -12.97 9.76
N LYS A 7 19.29 -12.92 10.67
CA LYS A 7 17.87 -12.91 10.33
C LYS A 7 17.59 -11.69 9.43
N ILE A 8 16.91 -11.91 8.30
CA ILE A 8 16.44 -10.83 7.42
C ILE A 8 15.35 -10.07 8.17
N MET A 9 15.53 -8.77 8.36
CA MET A 9 14.55 -7.88 8.99
C MET A 9 13.60 -7.32 7.93
N LYS A 10 12.30 -7.55 8.13
CA LYS A 10 11.24 -7.15 7.21
C LYS A 10 10.34 -6.11 7.85
N SER A 11 10.05 -5.03 7.13
CA SER A 11 9.08 -4.01 7.53
C SER A 11 7.89 -3.98 6.59
N LEU A 12 6.71 -3.73 7.15
CA LEU A 12 5.50 -3.43 6.41
C LEU A 12 5.10 -1.97 6.66
N ILE A 13 4.84 -1.22 5.60
CA ILE A 13 4.24 0.11 5.66
C ILE A 13 2.78 0.02 5.23
N ILE A 14 1.87 0.58 6.03
CA ILE A 14 0.45 0.73 5.70
C ILE A 14 0.09 2.21 5.82
N THR A 15 -0.46 2.83 4.75
CA THR A 15 -0.84 4.24 4.76
C THR A 15 -2.35 4.40 4.88
N VAL A 16 -2.80 5.06 5.95
CA VAL A 16 -4.22 5.27 6.29
C VAL A 16 -4.55 6.74 6.59
N ALA A 17 -3.74 7.66 6.06
CA ALA A 17 -3.84 9.09 6.39
C ALA A 17 -5.01 9.83 5.70
N GLY A 18 -5.63 9.25 4.68
CA GLY A 18 -6.62 9.91 3.84
C GLY A 18 -7.93 10.27 4.56
N MET A 19 -8.59 11.35 4.09
CA MET A 19 -9.80 11.96 4.71
C MET A 19 -11.07 11.13 4.60
N SER A 20 -11.08 9.95 3.96
CA SER A 20 -12.25 9.07 3.85
C SER A 20 -13.51 9.71 3.22
N SER A 21 -13.36 10.78 2.42
CA SER A 21 -14.48 11.65 2.01
C SER A 21 -15.59 10.94 1.23
N ARG A 22 -15.26 9.95 0.40
CA ARG A 22 -16.25 9.13 -0.33
C ARG A 22 -17.00 8.20 0.62
N PHE A 23 -16.28 7.58 1.53
CA PHE A 23 -16.81 6.67 2.54
C PHE A 23 -17.73 7.38 3.52
N ASN A 24 -17.36 8.57 3.99
CA ASN A 24 -18.13 9.39 4.92
C ASN A 24 -19.46 9.91 4.32
N ARG A 25 -19.54 10.06 3.00
CA ARG A 25 -20.82 10.38 2.33
C ARG A 25 -21.84 9.23 2.42
N ASP A 26 -21.36 7.99 2.40
CA ASP A 26 -22.20 6.80 2.46
C ASP A 26 -22.68 6.52 3.89
N THR A 27 -21.77 6.61 4.87
CA THR A 27 -22.08 6.37 6.30
C THR A 27 -22.91 7.48 6.91
N LYS A 28 -22.85 8.71 6.36
CA LYS A 28 -23.34 9.95 6.99
C LYS A 28 -22.70 10.23 8.34
N GLU A 29 -21.61 9.60 8.64
CA GLU A 29 -20.82 9.71 9.84
C GLU A 29 -19.38 10.09 9.47
N ASP A 30 -18.70 10.73 10.39
CA ASP A 30 -17.32 11.14 10.22
C ASP A 30 -16.40 10.04 10.77
N VAL A 31 -16.08 9.07 9.91
CA VAL A 31 -15.28 7.88 10.27
C VAL A 31 -13.95 7.83 9.52
N LEU A 32 -12.94 7.20 10.10
CA LEU A 32 -11.73 6.78 9.38
C LEU A 32 -12.00 5.42 8.75
N LYS A 33 -12.07 5.35 7.41
CA LYS A 33 -12.56 4.16 6.67
C LYS A 33 -11.82 2.87 6.99
N CYS A 34 -10.51 2.93 7.28
CA CYS A 34 -9.73 1.73 7.62
C CYS A 34 -10.09 1.13 8.99
N LEU A 35 -10.80 1.89 9.85
CA LEU A 35 -11.28 1.45 11.17
C LEU A 35 -12.76 1.06 11.16
N TYR A 36 -13.46 1.29 10.04
CA TYR A 36 -14.88 0.98 9.94
C TYR A 36 -15.11 -0.54 9.99
N TYR A 37 -16.17 -0.92 10.70
CA TYR A 37 -16.69 -2.29 10.78
C TYR A 37 -18.19 -2.25 11.08
N GLU A 38 -18.93 -3.31 10.71
CA GLU A 38 -20.37 -3.43 10.97
C GLU A 38 -20.69 -4.41 12.11
N ASP A 39 -19.81 -5.35 12.37
CA ASP A 39 -19.97 -6.42 13.39
C ASP A 39 -18.88 -6.36 14.46
N THR A 40 -17.62 -6.58 14.10
CA THR A 40 -16.50 -6.61 15.04
C THR A 40 -15.29 -5.77 14.59
N PRO A 41 -14.50 -5.17 15.51
CA PRO A 41 -13.27 -4.45 15.16
C PRO A 41 -12.27 -5.29 14.34
N ALA A 42 -12.29 -6.62 14.52
CA ALA A 42 -11.42 -7.54 13.77
C ALA A 42 -11.68 -7.52 12.27
N ASN A 43 -12.89 -7.12 11.82
CA ASN A 43 -13.28 -7.00 10.43
C ASN A 43 -12.99 -5.61 9.83
N SER A 44 -12.35 -4.70 10.58
CA SER A 44 -11.85 -3.45 9.99
C SER A 44 -10.71 -3.74 8.99
N LEU A 45 -10.58 -2.90 7.95
CA LEU A 45 -9.52 -3.10 6.93
C LEU A 45 -8.13 -3.14 7.56
N LEU A 46 -7.85 -2.24 8.52
CA LEU A 46 -6.56 -2.20 9.19
C LEU A 46 -6.29 -3.49 9.97
N SER A 47 -7.27 -3.98 10.75
CA SER A 47 -7.12 -5.24 11.49
C SER A 47 -6.85 -6.40 10.55
N LEU A 48 -7.61 -6.53 9.47
CA LEU A 48 -7.45 -7.60 8.48
C LEU A 48 -6.08 -7.56 7.80
N GLN A 49 -5.60 -6.37 7.38
CA GLN A 49 -4.29 -6.22 6.76
C GLN A 49 -3.15 -6.59 7.71
N VAL A 50 -3.21 -6.08 8.95
CA VAL A 50 -2.18 -6.31 9.96
C VAL A 50 -2.12 -7.79 10.34
N HIS A 51 -3.24 -8.44 10.64
CA HIS A 51 -3.24 -9.85 11.05
C HIS A 51 -2.75 -10.79 9.94
N LYS A 52 -3.07 -10.51 8.66
CA LYS A 52 -2.56 -11.29 7.52
C LYS A 52 -1.04 -11.19 7.33
N ALA A 53 -0.42 -10.10 7.76
CA ALA A 53 1.02 -9.86 7.59
C ALA A 53 1.83 -10.06 8.88
N PHE A 54 1.20 -10.13 10.04
CA PHE A 54 1.85 -10.03 11.35
C PHE A 54 3.00 -11.02 11.57
N ASP A 55 2.80 -12.29 11.22
CA ASP A 55 3.82 -13.34 11.39
C ASP A 55 4.91 -13.31 10.31
N LEU A 56 4.72 -12.54 9.25
CA LEU A 56 5.60 -12.47 8.09
C LEU A 56 6.63 -11.34 8.19
N VAL A 57 6.42 -10.37 9.10
CA VAL A 57 7.24 -9.16 9.23
C VAL A 57 7.71 -8.95 10.67
N ASP A 58 8.77 -8.18 10.85
CA ASP A 58 9.36 -7.87 12.15
C ASP A 58 8.85 -6.54 12.73
N GLU A 59 8.46 -5.60 11.85
CA GLU A 59 7.81 -4.34 12.25
C GLU A 59 6.73 -3.95 11.24
N ILE A 60 5.73 -3.18 11.74
CA ILE A 60 4.66 -2.61 10.94
C ILE A 60 4.61 -1.11 11.23
N VAL A 61 4.79 -0.29 10.19
CA VAL A 61 4.70 1.16 10.26
C VAL A 61 3.34 1.59 9.71
N VAL A 62 2.49 2.16 10.57
CA VAL A 62 1.18 2.68 10.20
C VAL A 62 1.25 4.19 10.09
N VAL A 63 1.02 4.72 8.89
CA VAL A 63 1.04 6.16 8.64
C VAL A 63 -0.39 6.69 8.66
N GLY A 64 -0.73 7.41 9.72
CA GLY A 64 -2.03 8.07 9.92
C GLY A 64 -1.97 9.57 9.62
N GLY A 65 -3.13 10.20 9.55
CA GLY A 65 -3.27 11.65 9.34
C GLY A 65 -4.65 12.11 9.84
N TYR A 66 -5.65 12.05 8.97
CA TYR A 66 -7.02 12.30 9.36
C TYR A 66 -7.44 11.39 10.52
N LYS A 67 -8.04 11.97 11.59
CA LYS A 67 -8.45 11.24 12.80
C LYS A 67 -7.36 10.39 13.45
N TYR A 68 -6.14 10.91 13.49
CA TYR A 68 -4.98 10.18 14.03
C TYR A 68 -5.19 9.68 15.46
N GLU A 69 -5.85 10.46 16.31
CA GLU A 69 -6.15 10.06 17.70
C GLU A 69 -7.13 8.85 17.76
N ASP A 70 -8.09 8.77 16.84
CA ASP A 70 -8.98 7.63 16.74
C ASP A 70 -8.22 6.38 16.29
N LEU A 71 -7.27 6.53 15.36
CA LEU A 71 -6.37 5.47 14.93
C LEU A 71 -5.50 4.96 16.09
N GLU A 72 -4.87 5.85 16.85
CA GLU A 72 -4.07 5.48 18.04
C GLU A 72 -4.90 4.73 19.06
N ARG A 73 -6.09 5.25 19.37
CA ARG A 73 -7.00 4.63 20.30
C ARG A 73 -7.38 3.22 19.83
N PHE A 74 -7.77 3.05 18.58
CA PHE A 74 -8.16 1.77 18.01
C PHE A 74 -7.03 0.74 18.10
N ILE A 75 -5.82 1.08 17.66
CA ILE A 75 -4.66 0.18 17.74
C ILE A 75 -4.39 -0.22 19.19
N ARG A 76 -4.48 0.72 20.12
CA ARG A 76 -4.24 0.44 21.54
C ARG A 76 -5.32 -0.42 22.20
N THR A 77 -6.60 -0.29 21.79
CA THR A 77 -7.73 -0.96 22.47
C THR A 77 -8.16 -2.23 21.78
N GLU A 78 -8.19 -2.25 20.43
CA GLU A 78 -8.76 -3.34 19.64
C GLU A 78 -7.71 -4.28 19.03
N MET A 79 -6.43 -3.84 18.95
CA MET A 79 -5.34 -4.62 18.32
C MET A 79 -4.21 -4.95 19.32
N LYS A 80 -4.57 -5.25 20.58
CA LYS A 80 -3.60 -5.48 21.69
C LYS A 80 -2.66 -6.66 21.45
N ASP A 81 -3.12 -7.66 20.76
CA ASP A 81 -2.39 -8.88 20.42
C ASP A 81 -1.24 -8.64 19.42
N VAL A 82 -1.40 -7.65 18.53
CA VAL A 82 -0.45 -7.36 17.44
C VAL A 82 0.26 -6.01 17.58
N ASN A 83 -0.18 -5.10 18.43
CA ASN A 83 0.33 -3.73 18.51
C ASN A 83 1.81 -3.62 18.92
N HIS A 84 2.40 -4.66 19.53
CA HIS A 84 3.79 -4.66 19.96
C HIS A 84 4.81 -4.64 18.79
N LYS A 85 4.40 -4.96 17.55
CA LYS A 85 5.20 -4.77 16.34
C LYS A 85 4.86 -3.47 15.59
N MET A 86 3.83 -2.73 16.05
CA MET A 86 3.33 -1.57 15.33
C MET A 86 4.01 -0.29 15.80
N LYS A 87 4.39 0.53 14.83
CA LYS A 87 4.87 1.90 15.02
C LYS A 87 3.92 2.83 14.28
N MET A 88 3.59 3.94 14.90
CA MET A 88 2.70 4.92 14.30
C MET A 88 3.47 6.18 13.95
N VAL A 89 3.18 6.74 12.79
CA VAL A 89 3.73 8.02 12.34
C VAL A 89 2.63 8.93 11.82
N TYR A 90 2.69 10.19 12.20
CA TYR A 90 1.72 11.20 11.79
C TYR A 90 2.16 11.86 10.49
N ASN A 91 1.27 11.88 9.50
CA ASN A 91 1.39 12.68 8.30
C ASN A 91 0.71 14.03 8.55
N ASP A 92 1.49 15.06 8.75
CA ASP A 92 1.05 16.44 9.02
C ASP A 92 0.50 17.17 7.79
N HIS A 93 0.72 16.61 6.59
CA HIS A 93 0.21 17.11 5.31
C HIS A 93 -0.91 16.24 4.70
N TYR A 94 -1.63 15.46 5.53
CA TYR A 94 -2.67 14.54 5.04
C TYR A 94 -3.81 15.23 4.28
N SER A 95 -4.02 16.53 4.47
CA SER A 95 -5.12 17.31 3.89
C SER A 95 -4.75 18.09 2.63
N ASP A 96 -3.47 18.34 2.39
CA ASP A 96 -2.98 19.22 1.33
C ASP A 96 -1.95 18.57 0.39
N TYR A 97 -1.33 17.44 0.79
CA TYR A 97 -0.45 16.67 -0.07
C TYR A 97 -1.14 15.37 -0.53
N GLY A 98 -0.59 14.76 -1.60
CA GLY A 98 -1.04 13.46 -2.08
C GLY A 98 -0.53 12.28 -1.25
N SER A 99 -0.87 11.07 -1.66
CA SER A 99 -0.49 9.82 -0.97
C SER A 99 1.03 9.58 -0.90
N GLY A 100 1.81 10.26 -1.76
CA GLY A 100 3.28 10.18 -1.78
C GLY A 100 3.91 10.57 -0.47
N TYR A 101 3.41 11.63 0.16
CA TYR A 101 3.93 12.08 1.45
C TYR A 101 3.69 11.07 2.57
N SER A 102 2.57 10.34 2.55
CA SER A 102 2.36 9.25 3.50
C SER A 102 3.39 8.13 3.32
N LEU A 103 3.68 7.74 2.07
CA LEU A 103 4.71 6.72 1.81
C LEU A 103 6.11 7.21 2.22
N LEU A 104 6.45 8.47 1.91
CA LEU A 104 7.70 9.10 2.33
C LEU A 104 7.87 9.02 3.85
N LYS A 105 6.87 9.49 4.63
CA LYS A 105 6.90 9.42 6.10
C LYS A 105 7.06 8.00 6.61
N GLY A 106 6.40 7.02 5.98
CA GLY A 106 6.56 5.60 6.32
C GLY A 106 7.98 5.10 6.10
N ILE A 107 8.59 5.41 4.94
CA ILE A 107 9.97 5.01 4.60
C ILE A 107 10.99 5.65 5.56
N GLU A 108 10.81 6.92 5.93
CA GLU A 108 11.66 7.60 6.90
C GLU A 108 11.58 6.98 8.30
N PHE A 109 10.42 6.44 8.67
CA PHE A 109 10.17 5.91 10.03
C PHE A 109 10.53 4.44 10.20
N VAL A 110 10.73 3.70 9.10
CA VAL A 110 11.22 2.31 9.11
C VAL A 110 12.60 2.24 9.75
N SER A 111 12.83 1.23 10.60
CA SER A 111 14.12 1.01 11.28
C SER A 111 15.28 0.93 10.30
N ASP A 112 16.45 1.48 10.69
CA ASP A 112 17.64 1.55 9.81
C ASP A 112 18.19 0.18 9.42
N ASN A 113 18.00 -0.83 10.27
CA ASN A 113 18.49 -2.19 10.06
C ASN A 113 17.55 -3.10 9.26
N VAL A 114 16.47 -2.55 8.70
CA VAL A 114 15.54 -3.31 7.85
C VAL A 114 16.20 -3.65 6.52
N ASP A 115 16.04 -4.92 6.10
CA ASP A 115 16.59 -5.44 4.84
C ASP A 115 15.56 -5.38 3.69
N GLU A 116 14.27 -5.44 4.01
CA GLU A 116 13.16 -5.49 3.03
C GLU A 116 11.99 -4.65 3.52
N ILE A 117 11.40 -3.84 2.63
CA ILE A 117 10.19 -3.04 2.92
C ILE A 117 9.06 -3.52 2.02
N THR A 118 7.92 -3.86 2.60
CA THR A 118 6.66 -4.05 1.86
C THR A 118 5.77 -2.84 2.10
N PHE A 119 5.14 -2.31 1.07
CA PHE A 119 4.18 -1.22 1.15
C PHE A 119 2.82 -1.67 0.65
N ILE A 120 1.76 -1.36 1.41
CA ILE A 120 0.36 -1.66 1.11
C ILE A 120 -0.47 -0.40 1.36
N GLU A 121 -1.35 -0.05 0.41
CA GLU A 121 -2.33 1.00 0.64
C GLU A 121 -3.41 0.53 1.62
N GLY A 122 -3.76 1.38 2.59
CA GLY A 122 -4.60 0.99 3.73
C GLY A 122 -6.10 0.90 3.43
N ASP A 123 -6.52 1.11 2.19
CA ASP A 123 -7.90 0.94 1.72
C ASP A 123 -8.12 -0.36 0.94
N LEU A 124 -7.13 -1.25 0.95
CA LEU A 124 -7.20 -2.52 0.26
C LEU A 124 -7.70 -3.64 1.16
N PHE A 125 -8.49 -4.53 0.56
CA PHE A 125 -8.71 -5.88 1.08
C PHE A 125 -8.13 -6.88 0.07
N PHE A 126 -7.47 -7.94 0.58
CA PHE A 126 -6.79 -8.94 -0.25
C PHE A 126 -6.72 -10.30 0.48
N ASP A 127 -6.47 -11.37 -0.26
CA ASP A 127 -6.30 -12.71 0.31
C ASP A 127 -4.92 -12.90 0.98
N THR A 128 -4.87 -13.82 1.94
CA THR A 128 -3.66 -14.12 2.73
C THR A 128 -2.54 -14.69 1.85
N GLU A 129 -2.85 -15.59 0.92
CA GLU A 129 -1.86 -16.22 0.05
C GLU A 129 -1.10 -15.20 -0.80
N SER A 130 -1.80 -14.18 -1.30
CA SER A 130 -1.20 -13.11 -2.11
C SER A 130 -0.20 -12.28 -1.29
N VAL A 131 -0.56 -11.87 -0.07
CA VAL A 131 0.37 -11.09 0.77
C VAL A 131 1.56 -11.93 1.23
N GLU A 132 1.37 -13.20 1.52
CA GLU A 132 2.46 -14.15 1.82
C GLU A 132 3.46 -14.25 0.67
N LYS A 133 2.98 -14.39 -0.57
CA LYS A 133 3.82 -14.44 -1.77
C LYS A 133 4.62 -13.14 -1.95
N ILE A 134 3.99 -11.98 -1.74
CA ILE A 134 4.64 -10.67 -1.85
C ILE A 134 5.75 -10.54 -0.81
N ILE A 135 5.44 -10.75 0.47
CA ILE A 135 6.39 -10.58 1.57
C ILE A 135 7.55 -11.59 1.48
N ASN A 136 7.29 -12.81 1.03
CA ASN A 136 8.31 -13.87 0.97
C ASN A 136 9.07 -13.95 -0.36
N SER A 137 8.71 -13.14 -1.36
CA SER A 137 9.49 -13.05 -2.60
C SER A 137 10.95 -12.68 -2.32
N LYS A 138 11.86 -13.18 -3.15
CA LYS A 138 13.30 -12.89 -3.09
C LYS A 138 13.73 -11.79 -4.06
N LYS A 139 12.77 -11.15 -4.71
CA LYS A 139 12.95 -10.02 -5.62
C LYS A 139 12.08 -8.84 -5.21
N ASP A 140 12.36 -7.71 -5.82
CA ASP A 140 11.45 -6.57 -5.85
C ASP A 140 10.11 -7.01 -6.46
N VAL A 141 8.99 -6.61 -5.84
CA VAL A 141 7.65 -7.05 -6.27
C VAL A 141 6.81 -5.88 -6.71
N ILE A 142 6.15 -6.07 -7.84
CA ILE A 142 4.98 -5.30 -8.27
C ILE A 142 3.77 -6.22 -8.21
N SER A 143 2.72 -5.82 -7.50
CA SER A 143 1.46 -6.56 -7.53
C SER A 143 0.52 -6.07 -8.63
N VAL A 144 -0.27 -6.99 -9.17
CA VAL A 144 -1.32 -6.73 -10.16
C VAL A 144 -2.60 -7.47 -9.74
N ASN A 145 -3.76 -7.06 -10.25
CA ASN A 145 -5.03 -7.73 -10.00
C ASN A 145 -5.78 -8.03 -11.30
N ASN A 146 -6.94 -8.67 -11.21
CA ASN A 146 -7.76 -9.08 -12.35
C ASN A 146 -8.92 -8.12 -12.66
N GLU A 147 -9.07 -7.05 -11.86
CA GLU A 147 -10.14 -6.10 -12.09
C GLU A 147 -9.97 -5.36 -13.41
N PRO A 148 -11.06 -4.98 -14.07
CA PRO A 148 -11.01 -4.17 -15.28
C PRO A 148 -10.25 -2.85 -15.04
N ILE A 149 -9.46 -2.43 -16.04
CA ILE A 149 -8.79 -1.14 -16.01
C ILE A 149 -9.80 -0.06 -16.40
N LEU A 150 -10.32 0.63 -15.38
CA LEU A 150 -11.27 1.73 -15.57
C LEU A 150 -10.60 3.05 -15.19
N SER A 151 -10.59 4.03 -16.07
CA SER A 151 -9.92 5.33 -15.86
C SER A 151 -10.31 6.04 -14.56
N ASN A 152 -11.54 5.86 -14.12
CA ASN A 152 -12.07 6.50 -12.91
C ASN A 152 -11.71 5.77 -11.60
N LYS A 153 -11.06 4.60 -11.65
CA LYS A 153 -10.76 3.79 -10.47
C LYS A 153 -9.36 3.18 -10.47
N ALA A 154 -8.81 2.91 -11.67
CA ALA A 154 -7.60 2.12 -11.80
C ALA A 154 -6.33 2.95 -11.73
N VAL A 155 -5.33 2.38 -11.08
CA VAL A 155 -3.92 2.69 -11.33
C VAL A 155 -3.43 1.65 -12.32
N ALA A 156 -3.17 2.05 -13.56
CA ALA A 156 -2.68 1.13 -14.59
C ALA A 156 -1.15 1.00 -14.53
N LEU A 157 -0.67 -0.22 -14.73
CA LEU A 157 0.74 -0.55 -14.92
C LEU A 157 0.91 -1.10 -16.33
N TYR A 158 1.78 -0.51 -17.13
CA TYR A 158 2.17 -1.10 -18.41
C TYR A 158 3.68 -1.32 -18.46
N PHE A 159 4.12 -2.21 -19.34
CA PHE A 159 5.52 -2.41 -19.67
C PHE A 159 5.76 -1.90 -21.09
N ASP A 160 6.72 -0.99 -21.25
CA ASP A 160 7.10 -0.45 -22.55
C ASP A 160 7.71 -1.51 -23.50
N ALA A 161 8.09 -1.11 -24.71
CA ALA A 161 8.71 -2.01 -25.69
C ALA A 161 10.08 -2.59 -25.22
N GLN A 162 10.72 -1.97 -24.24
CA GLN A 162 11.97 -2.40 -23.61
C GLN A 162 11.76 -3.21 -22.33
N ASN A 163 10.49 -3.44 -21.94
CA ASN A 163 10.03 -4.14 -20.73
C ASN A 163 10.35 -3.42 -19.41
N TYR A 164 10.36 -2.09 -19.39
CA TYR A 164 10.37 -1.29 -18.16
C TYR A 164 8.95 -0.98 -17.72
N PRO A 165 8.65 -1.00 -16.40
CA PRO A 165 7.32 -0.71 -15.87
C PRO A 165 7.05 0.80 -15.82
N HIS A 166 5.84 1.17 -16.21
CA HIS A 166 5.32 2.52 -16.15
C HIS A 166 3.94 2.52 -15.48
N TYR A 167 3.73 3.43 -14.53
CA TYR A 167 2.44 3.63 -13.90
C TYR A 167 1.70 4.79 -14.53
N ILE A 168 0.40 4.61 -14.74
CA ILE A 168 -0.51 5.66 -15.19
C ILE A 168 -1.64 5.77 -14.20
N TYR A 169 -1.87 6.99 -13.77
CA TYR A 169 -3.00 7.36 -12.93
C TYR A 169 -3.47 8.76 -13.33
N ASP A 170 -4.77 8.91 -13.60
CA ASP A 170 -5.37 10.21 -13.85
C ASP A 170 -6.10 10.71 -12.60
N THR A 171 -5.59 11.76 -11.98
CA THR A 171 -6.20 12.39 -10.80
C THR A 171 -7.58 13.01 -11.10
N SER A 172 -7.84 13.37 -12.37
CA SER A 172 -9.15 13.84 -12.82
C SER A 172 -10.16 12.72 -13.05
N HIS A 173 -9.70 11.46 -13.04
CA HIS A 173 -10.49 10.26 -13.30
C HIS A 173 -11.20 10.26 -14.66
N SER A 174 -10.65 10.91 -15.67
CA SER A 174 -11.27 11.06 -16.98
C SER A 174 -10.72 10.08 -18.02
N CYS A 175 -9.39 9.98 -18.17
CA CYS A 175 -8.75 9.21 -19.21
C CYS A 175 -7.41 8.63 -18.75
N LEU A 176 -7.08 7.43 -19.24
CA LEU A 176 -5.72 6.86 -19.14
C LEU A 176 -5.17 6.76 -20.56
N GLU A 177 -4.05 7.42 -20.85
CA GLU A 177 -3.45 7.45 -22.18
C GLU A 177 -2.02 6.88 -22.13
N ILE A 178 -1.71 6.01 -23.11
CA ILE A 178 -0.34 5.50 -23.36
C ILE A 178 0.08 6.01 -24.72
N HIS A 179 1.15 6.81 -24.75
CA HIS A 179 1.63 7.47 -25.98
C HIS A 179 2.82 6.74 -26.63
N GLU A 180 3.13 5.53 -26.18
CA GLU A 180 4.24 4.72 -26.70
C GLU A 180 3.84 3.24 -26.87
N PRO A 181 4.57 2.47 -27.69
CA PRO A 181 4.35 1.02 -27.79
C PRO A 181 4.61 0.32 -26.45
N PHE A 182 3.73 -0.61 -26.10
CA PHE A 182 3.83 -1.38 -24.86
C PHE A 182 3.63 -2.88 -25.11
N THR A 183 4.18 -3.72 -24.22
CA THR A 183 4.13 -5.18 -24.34
C THR A 183 3.02 -5.80 -23.49
N ALA A 184 2.67 -5.19 -22.38
CA ALA A 184 1.63 -5.65 -21.47
C ALA A 184 1.04 -4.48 -20.67
N ILE A 185 -0.23 -4.62 -20.25
CA ILE A 185 -0.91 -3.69 -19.35
C ILE A 185 -1.69 -4.48 -18.29
N TYR A 186 -1.70 -3.97 -17.05
CA TYR A 186 -2.36 -4.56 -15.90
C TYR A 186 -3.05 -3.48 -15.05
N ASN A 187 -4.05 -3.88 -14.27
CA ASN A 187 -4.52 -3.09 -13.15
C ASN A 187 -3.58 -3.34 -11.96
N SER A 188 -3.02 -2.28 -11.37
CA SER A 188 -2.11 -2.37 -10.24
C SER A 188 -2.81 -2.98 -9.01
N GLY A 189 -2.13 -3.92 -8.34
CA GLY A 189 -2.58 -4.46 -7.05
C GLY A 189 -2.32 -3.52 -5.88
N GLN A 190 -1.62 -2.41 -6.11
CA GLN A 190 -1.32 -1.36 -5.10
C GLN A 190 -0.61 -1.91 -3.84
N MET A 191 0.20 -2.93 -4.05
CA MET A 191 1.15 -3.50 -3.08
C MET A 191 2.50 -3.69 -3.74
N TRP A 192 3.56 -3.30 -3.04
CA TRP A 192 4.92 -3.30 -3.57
C TRP A 192 5.91 -3.81 -2.54
N LYS A 193 6.98 -4.44 -2.99
CA LYS A 193 8.10 -4.82 -2.14
C LYS A 193 9.39 -4.24 -2.66
N PHE A 194 10.13 -3.59 -1.79
CA PHE A 194 11.44 -2.98 -2.05
C PHE A 194 12.53 -3.82 -1.37
N MET A 195 13.38 -4.45 -2.16
CA MET A 195 14.51 -5.25 -1.68
C MET A 195 15.73 -4.39 -1.31
N ASN A 196 15.70 -3.10 -1.64
CA ASN A 196 16.78 -2.16 -1.33
C ASN A 196 16.24 -0.93 -0.58
N PRO A 197 16.10 -1.01 0.77
CA PRO A 197 15.65 0.10 1.60
C PRO A 197 16.51 1.36 1.45
N SER A 198 17.82 1.21 1.29
CA SER A 198 18.74 2.36 1.13
C SER A 198 18.42 3.15 -0.14
N ARG A 199 18.14 2.45 -1.24
CA ARG A 199 17.79 3.10 -2.50
C ARG A 199 16.44 3.82 -2.42
N VAL A 200 15.42 3.22 -1.80
CA VAL A 200 14.12 3.90 -1.69
C VAL A 200 14.22 5.13 -0.77
N ARG A 201 15.03 5.09 0.29
CA ARG A 201 15.34 6.25 1.12
C ARG A 201 16.07 7.36 0.34
N GLU A 202 17.05 7.00 -0.47
CA GLU A 202 17.73 7.94 -1.35
C GLU A 202 16.76 8.63 -2.32
N ILE A 203 15.86 7.86 -2.94
CA ILE A 203 14.81 8.44 -3.80
C ILE A 203 13.97 9.45 -3.03
N CYS A 204 13.56 9.16 -1.80
CA CYS A 204 12.79 10.07 -0.96
C CYS A 204 13.55 11.38 -0.67
N GLN A 205 14.85 11.31 -0.42
CA GLN A 205 15.70 12.48 -0.14
C GLN A 205 15.86 13.43 -1.35
N PHE A 206 15.68 12.93 -2.57
CA PHE A 206 15.83 13.70 -3.82
C PHE A 206 14.51 14.00 -4.53
N LEU A 207 13.37 13.88 -3.84
CA LEU A 207 12.10 14.36 -4.36
C LEU A 207 12.10 15.88 -4.47
N THR A 208 11.54 16.42 -5.56
CA THR A 208 11.25 17.86 -5.62
C THR A 208 10.03 18.18 -4.76
N PRO A 209 9.83 19.45 -4.35
CA PRO A 209 8.65 19.87 -3.59
C PRO A 209 7.32 19.53 -4.29
N GLU A 210 7.27 19.52 -5.62
CA GLU A 210 6.10 19.11 -6.41
C GLU A 210 5.86 17.60 -6.32
N GLN A 211 6.93 16.78 -6.35
CA GLN A 211 6.86 15.34 -6.23
C GLN A 211 6.46 14.89 -4.82
N GLU A 212 6.92 15.60 -3.78
CA GLU A 212 6.48 15.35 -2.40
C GLU A 212 4.96 15.54 -2.22
N LYS A 213 4.38 16.51 -2.97
CA LYS A 213 2.93 16.76 -2.99
C LYS A 213 2.16 15.79 -3.88
N GLY A 214 2.86 15.00 -4.67
CA GLY A 214 2.29 14.04 -5.60
C GLY A 214 1.73 12.79 -4.95
N THR A 215 1.41 11.81 -5.78
CA THR A 215 0.98 10.49 -5.31
C THR A 215 2.19 9.61 -4.95
N ASN A 216 1.94 8.49 -4.28
CA ASN A 216 2.97 7.49 -3.98
C ASN A 216 3.67 6.95 -5.25
N LEU A 217 3.03 7.08 -6.41
CA LEU A 217 3.60 6.67 -7.69
C LEU A 217 4.87 7.46 -8.06
N GLU A 218 5.09 8.65 -7.50
CA GLU A 218 6.34 9.39 -7.68
C GLU A 218 7.55 8.59 -7.15
N ILE A 219 7.42 8.00 -5.97
CA ILE A 219 8.46 7.17 -5.36
C ILE A 219 8.54 5.81 -6.06
N ILE A 220 7.38 5.19 -6.28
CA ILE A 220 7.26 3.85 -6.87
C ILE A 220 7.84 3.83 -8.29
N GLN A 221 7.48 4.80 -9.14
CA GLN A 221 7.98 4.90 -10.51
C GLN A 221 9.50 5.12 -10.54
N LYS A 222 10.04 5.99 -9.68
CA LYS A 222 11.49 6.21 -9.58
C LYS A 222 12.24 4.94 -9.14
N TYR A 223 11.65 4.14 -8.25
CA TYR A 223 12.28 2.90 -7.80
C TYR A 223 12.20 1.81 -8.86
N PHE A 224 11.00 1.47 -9.34
CA PHE A 224 10.78 0.33 -10.24
C PHE A 224 11.08 0.63 -11.71
N GLY A 225 10.92 1.86 -12.17
CA GLY A 225 11.07 2.24 -13.56
C GLY A 225 12.47 2.03 -14.16
N THR A 226 13.45 1.64 -13.36
CA THR A 226 14.81 1.29 -13.81
C THR A 226 15.05 -0.21 -13.91
N TYR A 227 14.08 -1.04 -13.50
CA TYR A 227 14.18 -2.50 -13.56
C TYR A 227 13.38 -3.04 -14.75
N LYS A 228 13.95 -3.97 -15.47
CA LYS A 228 13.18 -4.73 -16.46
C LYS A 228 12.26 -5.74 -15.80
N ASN A 229 11.16 -6.09 -16.43
CA ASN A 229 10.22 -7.11 -15.98
C ASN A 229 10.92 -8.40 -15.49
N SER A 230 11.94 -8.89 -16.22
CA SER A 230 12.68 -10.10 -15.83
C SER A 230 13.42 -10.02 -14.47
N GLN A 231 13.66 -8.81 -13.97
CA GLN A 231 14.34 -8.57 -12.70
C GLN A 231 13.35 -8.48 -11.53
N LEU A 232 12.05 -8.39 -11.81
CA LEU A 232 10.97 -8.24 -10.86
C LEU A 232 10.17 -9.53 -10.70
N ASP A 233 9.47 -9.68 -9.59
CA ASP A 233 8.37 -10.61 -9.48
C ASP A 233 7.05 -9.83 -9.66
N ILE A 234 6.28 -10.21 -10.68
CA ILE A 234 4.93 -9.68 -10.90
C ILE A 234 3.94 -10.64 -10.25
N ILE A 235 3.43 -10.25 -9.09
CA ILE A 235 2.54 -11.12 -8.29
C ILE A 235 1.10 -10.69 -8.49
N ARG A 236 0.28 -11.65 -8.93
CA ARG A 236 -1.16 -11.46 -9.08
C ARG A 236 -1.86 -11.69 -7.75
N VAL A 237 -2.64 -10.69 -7.33
CA VAL A 237 -3.52 -10.79 -6.16
C VAL A 237 -4.82 -11.42 -6.61
N ASN A 238 -5.18 -12.55 -6.01
CA ASN A 238 -6.32 -13.35 -6.45
C ASN A 238 -7.65 -12.74 -6.01
N LEU A 239 -7.73 -12.31 -4.75
CA LEU A 239 -8.85 -11.57 -4.20
C LEU A 239 -8.39 -10.16 -3.84
N TRP A 240 -8.96 -9.16 -4.48
CA TRP A 240 -8.55 -7.77 -4.32
C TRP A 240 -9.75 -6.83 -4.38
N PHE A 241 -9.90 -5.97 -3.39
CA PHE A 241 -10.88 -4.90 -3.37
C PHE A 241 -10.22 -3.60 -2.94
N ASN A 242 -10.55 -2.51 -3.63
CA ASN A 242 -10.23 -1.15 -3.16
C ASN A 242 -11.50 -0.56 -2.51
N CYS A 243 -11.50 -0.52 -1.17
CA CYS A 243 -12.64 -0.16 -0.36
C CYS A 243 -12.77 1.36 -0.21
N ASN A 244 -13.36 2.02 -1.20
CA ASN A 244 -13.59 3.46 -1.21
C ASN A 244 -15.00 3.87 -0.75
N THR A 245 -15.92 2.92 -0.73
CA THR A 245 -17.32 3.07 -0.31
C THR A 245 -17.70 1.98 0.68
N VAL A 246 -18.83 2.16 1.39
CA VAL A 246 -19.39 1.11 2.26
C VAL A 246 -19.81 -0.12 1.45
N ALA A 247 -20.26 0.06 0.20
CA ALA A 247 -20.58 -1.06 -0.68
C ALA A 247 -19.33 -1.91 -0.99
N ASP A 248 -18.21 -1.27 -1.34
CA ASP A 248 -16.93 -1.98 -1.58
C ASP A 248 -16.49 -2.77 -0.32
N TYR A 249 -16.61 -2.16 0.87
CA TYR A 249 -16.31 -2.83 2.14
C TYR A 249 -17.18 -4.07 2.35
N ARG A 250 -18.50 -3.96 2.16
CA ARG A 250 -19.42 -5.09 2.34
C ARG A 250 -19.15 -6.23 1.36
N GLU A 251 -18.80 -5.91 0.11
CA GLU A 251 -18.39 -6.92 -0.88
C GLU A 251 -17.11 -7.63 -0.44
N ALA A 252 -16.13 -6.89 0.09
CA ALA A 252 -14.89 -7.45 0.61
C ALA A 252 -15.14 -8.38 1.81
N ILE A 253 -15.97 -7.98 2.79
CA ILE A 253 -16.31 -8.83 3.95
C ILE A 253 -17.09 -10.07 3.54
N LYS A 254 -18.04 -9.94 2.63
CA LYS A 254 -18.76 -11.10 2.09
C LYS A 254 -17.82 -12.11 1.40
N ALA A 255 -16.80 -11.62 0.70
CA ALA A 255 -15.80 -12.49 0.08
C ALA A 255 -14.90 -13.18 1.11
N LEU A 256 -14.66 -12.58 2.29
CA LEU A 256 -13.94 -13.20 3.40
C LEU A 256 -14.72 -14.39 3.99
N GLU A 257 -16.05 -14.27 4.12
CA GLU A 257 -16.90 -15.34 4.67
C GLU A 257 -16.98 -16.58 3.77
N LEU A 258 -16.59 -16.46 2.50
CA LEU A 258 -16.62 -17.54 1.51
C LEU A 258 -15.28 -18.28 1.39
N GLN A 259 -14.25 -17.88 2.13
CA GLN A 259 -12.92 -18.53 2.21
C GLN A 259 -12.86 -19.52 3.38
#